data_b99b5a8f6fb47dbefb03732db8aca508
#
_entry.id   b99b5a8f6fb47dbefb03732db8aca508
#
_cell.length_a   1.000
_cell.length_b   1.000
_cell.length_c   1.000
_cell.angle_alpha   90.00
_cell.angle_beta   90.00
_cell.angle_gamma   90.00
#
_symmetry.space_group_name_H-M   'P 1'
#
loop_
_entity.id
_entity.type
_entity.pdbx_description
1 polymer ?
#
loop_
_entity_poly.entity_id
_entity_poly.type
_entity_poly.pdbx_seq_one_letter_code
_entity_poly.pdbx_strand_id
1 'polypeptide(L)'
;MLSLSDLSFSYGTIQTLHGISAEMLPGRVTCVIGRNGVGKTTLLKVIMGILRADSGKIAVNDRNVTSYAANRRAREGLALVPQGRQIFPKLSVADNLRVGLEATRPRIKRIPKHVYDMFPILWDNRQRPGGNLSGGMQQQLAIARALVSKPSVLLLDEPTEGIQPNIIQHIGEVLQSLVNEENMTVVLVEQYLDFVKEFGHDFYIMNRGRITANGETTDLTQELISDYLSV
;
A
#
# COMPACT_ATOMS: atom_id res chain seq x y z
N MET A 1 -1.28 13.66 1.80
CA MET A 1 -2.37 13.30 2.73
C MET A 1 -3.44 12.52 2.00
N LEU A 2 -3.96 11.45 2.62
CA LEU A 2 -5.15 10.71 2.14
C LEU A 2 -6.23 10.81 3.24
N SER A 3 -7.44 11.23 2.88
CA SER A 3 -8.57 11.28 3.80
C SER A 3 -9.77 10.51 3.27
N LEU A 4 -10.43 9.81 4.18
CA LEU A 4 -11.64 9.03 3.96
C LEU A 4 -12.74 9.58 4.87
N SER A 5 -13.93 9.80 4.34
CA SER A 5 -15.09 10.29 5.11
C SER A 5 -16.30 9.42 4.80
N ASP A 6 -16.78 8.71 5.80
CA ASP A 6 -17.99 7.89 5.80
C ASP A 6 -18.08 6.91 4.61
N LEU A 7 -16.95 6.26 4.29
CA LEU A 7 -16.79 5.43 3.12
C LEU A 7 -17.48 4.08 3.30
N SER A 8 -18.42 3.74 2.42
CA SER A 8 -19.14 2.46 2.43
C SER A 8 -19.03 1.75 1.09
N PHE A 9 -19.04 0.41 1.15
CA PHE A 9 -18.95 -0.43 -0.05
C PHE A 9 -19.62 -1.79 0.17
N SER A 10 -20.30 -2.30 -0.85
CA SER A 10 -20.97 -3.60 -0.87
C SER A 10 -20.57 -4.44 -2.09
N TYR A 11 -20.39 -5.73 -1.91
CA TYR A 11 -20.38 -6.72 -2.98
C TYR A 11 -21.81 -7.23 -3.20
N GLY A 12 -22.51 -6.70 -4.21
CA GLY A 12 -23.91 -7.00 -4.41
C GLY A 12 -24.75 -6.58 -3.20
N THR A 13 -25.36 -7.54 -2.51
CA THR A 13 -26.17 -7.29 -1.29
C THR A 13 -25.37 -7.33 0.01
N ILE A 14 -24.09 -7.73 -0.05
CA ILE A 14 -23.25 -7.90 1.14
C ILE A 14 -22.42 -6.64 1.36
N GLN A 15 -22.81 -5.84 2.36
CA GLN A 15 -22.03 -4.68 2.76
C GLN A 15 -20.72 -5.12 3.44
N THR A 16 -19.60 -4.63 2.93
CA THR A 16 -18.24 -5.01 3.38
C THR A 16 -17.53 -3.87 4.09
N LEU A 17 -17.79 -2.62 3.72
CA LEU A 17 -17.27 -1.43 4.41
C LEU A 17 -18.46 -0.61 4.91
N HIS A 18 -18.36 -0.18 6.17
CA HIS A 18 -19.47 0.46 6.89
C HIS A 18 -19.04 1.82 7.46
N GLY A 19 -19.07 2.87 6.65
CA GLY A 19 -18.82 4.24 7.10
C GLY A 19 -17.38 4.45 7.60
N ILE A 20 -16.39 4.02 6.82
CA ILE A 20 -14.97 4.17 7.17
C ILE A 20 -14.58 5.65 7.07
N SER A 21 -14.11 6.21 8.19
CA SER A 21 -13.48 7.53 8.25
C SER A 21 -12.08 7.41 8.82
N ALA A 22 -11.07 7.95 8.11
CA ALA A 22 -9.67 7.87 8.50
C ALA A 22 -8.86 8.98 7.82
N GLU A 23 -7.79 9.39 8.47
CA GLU A 23 -6.82 10.33 7.91
C GLU A 23 -5.41 9.69 7.95
N MET A 24 -4.73 9.68 6.82
CA MET A 24 -3.36 9.21 6.67
C MET A 24 -2.48 10.39 6.28
N LEU A 25 -1.58 10.75 7.18
CA LEU A 25 -0.78 11.96 7.07
C LEU A 25 0.45 11.79 6.18
N PRO A 26 0.94 12.86 5.53
CA PRO A 26 2.22 12.84 4.85
C PRO A 26 3.37 12.57 5.83
N GLY A 27 4.43 11.92 5.34
CA GLY A 27 5.60 11.58 6.16
C GLY A 27 5.33 10.54 7.24
N ARG A 28 4.25 9.75 7.12
CA ARG A 28 3.90 8.72 8.10
C ARG A 28 3.51 7.41 7.42
N VAL A 29 3.80 6.30 8.10
CA VAL A 29 3.29 4.96 7.77
C VAL A 29 2.07 4.72 8.64
N THR A 30 0.88 4.71 8.04
CA THR A 30 -0.37 4.38 8.72
C THR A 30 -0.71 2.91 8.46
N CYS A 31 -0.79 2.12 9.50
CA CYS A 31 -1.06 0.69 9.45
C CYS A 31 -2.55 0.41 9.62
N VAL A 32 -3.14 -0.35 8.69
CA VAL A 32 -4.50 -0.88 8.82
C VAL A 32 -4.39 -2.35 9.21
N ILE A 33 -4.69 -2.65 10.46
CA ILE A 33 -4.58 -3.99 11.05
C ILE A 33 -5.94 -4.60 11.31
N GLY A 34 -6.02 -5.93 11.27
CA GLY A 34 -7.26 -6.66 11.48
C GLY A 34 -7.17 -8.08 10.93
N ARG A 35 -8.12 -8.91 11.30
CA ARG A 35 -8.18 -10.32 10.88
C ARG A 35 -8.41 -10.47 9.38
N ASN A 36 -8.19 -11.69 8.87
CA ASN A 36 -8.53 -12.01 7.48
C ASN A 36 -10.05 -11.88 7.27
N GLY A 37 -10.44 -11.34 6.09
CA GLY A 37 -11.84 -11.18 5.72
C GLY A 37 -12.56 -9.96 6.31
N VAL A 38 -11.91 -9.11 7.14
CA VAL A 38 -12.58 -7.93 7.73
C VAL A 38 -12.75 -6.74 6.77
N GLY A 39 -12.20 -6.82 5.54
CA GLY A 39 -12.38 -5.79 4.52
C GLY A 39 -11.14 -4.95 4.20
N LYS A 40 -9.95 -5.24 4.73
CA LYS A 40 -8.70 -4.47 4.51
C LYS A 40 -8.34 -4.31 3.02
N THR A 41 -8.21 -5.43 2.31
CA THR A 41 -7.95 -5.44 0.85
C THR A 41 -9.06 -4.73 0.08
N THR A 42 -10.33 -4.87 0.50
CA THR A 42 -11.46 -4.16 -0.09
C THR A 42 -11.30 -2.66 0.07
N LEU A 43 -10.90 -2.20 1.26
CA LEU A 43 -10.62 -0.79 1.53
C LEU A 43 -9.57 -0.25 0.58
N LEU A 44 -8.42 -0.91 0.42
CA LEU A 44 -7.38 -0.49 -0.53
C LEU A 44 -7.87 -0.45 -1.99
N LYS A 45 -8.67 -1.44 -2.42
CA LYS A 45 -9.26 -1.47 -3.76
C LYS A 45 -10.25 -0.32 -3.98
N VAL A 46 -11.03 0.04 -2.97
CA VAL A 46 -11.95 1.19 -3.02
C VAL A 46 -11.17 2.50 -3.05
N ILE A 47 -10.11 2.65 -2.22
CA ILE A 47 -9.23 3.82 -2.24
C ILE A 47 -8.55 3.97 -3.60
N MET A 48 -8.08 2.89 -4.20
CA MET A 48 -7.44 2.93 -5.52
C MET A 48 -8.43 3.17 -6.67
N GLY A 49 -9.74 2.98 -6.45
CA GLY A 49 -10.78 3.13 -7.46
C GLY A 49 -10.90 1.92 -8.39
N ILE A 50 -10.41 0.76 -7.97
CA ILE A 50 -10.66 -0.55 -8.60
C ILE A 50 -12.10 -0.97 -8.30
N LEU A 51 -12.57 -0.69 -7.09
CA LEU A 51 -13.96 -0.84 -6.66
C LEU A 51 -14.55 0.56 -6.44
N ARG A 52 -15.81 0.75 -6.83
CA ARG A 52 -16.51 2.02 -6.67
C ARG A 52 -17.23 2.04 -5.33
N ALA A 53 -16.96 3.04 -4.50
CA ALA A 53 -17.68 3.23 -3.23
C ALA A 53 -19.18 3.45 -3.48
N ASP A 54 -20.02 2.93 -2.60
CA ASP A 54 -21.48 3.16 -2.60
C ASP A 54 -21.77 4.58 -2.07
N SER A 55 -21.05 5.00 -1.03
CA SER A 55 -21.16 6.32 -0.42
C SER A 55 -19.84 6.77 0.20
N GLY A 56 -19.80 8.04 0.65
CA GLY A 56 -18.64 8.64 1.30
C GLY A 56 -17.74 9.41 0.33
N LYS A 57 -16.59 9.85 0.85
CA LYS A 57 -15.62 10.66 0.12
C LYS A 57 -14.20 10.14 0.29
N ILE A 58 -13.40 10.26 -0.77
CA ILE A 58 -11.96 9.99 -0.77
C ILE A 58 -11.29 11.24 -1.32
N ALA A 59 -10.35 11.80 -0.56
CA ALA A 59 -9.53 12.91 -1.04
C ALA A 59 -8.03 12.59 -0.93
N VAL A 60 -7.28 13.04 -1.93
CA VAL A 60 -5.82 12.94 -1.99
C VAL A 60 -5.28 14.35 -2.13
N ASN A 61 -4.43 14.77 -1.18
CA ASN A 61 -3.90 16.13 -1.12
C ASN A 61 -5.01 17.19 -1.33
N ASP A 62 -6.08 17.09 -0.53
CA ASP A 62 -7.29 17.94 -0.53
C ASP A 62 -8.14 17.86 -1.80
N ARG A 63 -7.72 17.09 -2.80
CA ARG A 63 -8.50 16.88 -4.02
C ARG A 63 -9.45 15.70 -3.86
N ASN A 64 -10.75 15.93 -4.03
CA ASN A 64 -11.74 14.84 -4.05
C ASN A 64 -11.55 13.97 -5.30
N VAL A 65 -11.24 12.69 -5.08
CA VAL A 65 -11.01 11.69 -6.13
C VAL A 65 -12.07 10.58 -6.15
N THR A 66 -13.14 10.73 -5.36
CA THR A 66 -14.16 9.68 -5.16
C THR A 66 -14.73 9.14 -6.45
N SER A 67 -15.03 10.01 -7.41
CA SER A 67 -15.61 9.62 -8.72
C SER A 67 -14.56 9.21 -9.76
N TYR A 68 -13.25 9.28 -9.43
CA TYR A 68 -12.21 8.99 -10.41
C TYR A 68 -11.99 7.48 -10.55
N ALA A 69 -11.83 7.01 -11.79
CA ALA A 69 -11.39 5.65 -12.08
C ALA A 69 -9.93 5.45 -11.64
N ALA A 70 -9.51 4.20 -11.42
CA ALA A 70 -8.19 3.83 -10.90
C ALA A 70 -7.03 4.47 -11.69
N ASN A 71 -7.09 4.47 -13.02
CA ASN A 71 -6.05 5.08 -13.86
C ASN A 71 -5.91 6.59 -13.65
N ARG A 72 -7.01 7.30 -13.34
CA ARG A 72 -6.97 8.72 -13.01
C ARG A 72 -6.43 8.95 -11.60
N ARG A 73 -6.82 8.11 -10.62
CA ARG A 73 -6.25 8.18 -9.26
C ARG A 73 -4.75 7.91 -9.26
N ALA A 74 -4.27 6.97 -10.07
CA ALA A 74 -2.83 6.76 -10.25
C ALA A 74 -2.11 8.03 -10.74
N ARG A 75 -2.71 8.79 -11.66
CA ARG A 75 -2.18 10.08 -12.15
C ARG A 75 -2.28 11.21 -11.14
N GLU A 76 -3.14 11.09 -10.14
CA GLU A 76 -3.23 12.01 -8.99
C GLU A 76 -2.27 11.63 -7.87
N GLY A 77 -1.42 10.63 -8.09
CA GLY A 77 -0.35 10.25 -7.18
C GLY A 77 -0.67 9.08 -6.24
N LEU A 78 -1.69 8.25 -6.52
CA LEU A 78 -1.90 7.00 -5.79
C LEU A 78 -1.17 5.85 -6.47
N ALA A 79 -0.53 4.99 -5.68
CA ALA A 79 -0.02 3.71 -6.17
C ALA A 79 -0.45 2.58 -5.22
N LEU A 80 -0.70 1.40 -5.78
CA LEU A 80 -1.08 0.20 -5.03
C LEU A 80 -0.12 -0.94 -5.35
N VAL A 81 0.40 -1.57 -4.31
CA VAL A 81 1.05 -2.88 -4.34
C VAL A 81 0.06 -3.88 -3.77
N PRO A 82 -0.60 -4.68 -4.61
CA PRO A 82 -1.62 -5.62 -4.15
C PRO A 82 -1.01 -6.87 -3.52
N GLN A 83 -1.78 -7.57 -2.70
CA GLN A 83 -1.44 -8.89 -2.19
C GLN A 83 -1.07 -9.86 -3.33
N GLY A 84 -0.09 -10.72 -3.10
CA GLY A 84 0.39 -11.66 -4.11
C GLY A 84 1.25 -11.02 -5.19
N ARG A 85 1.78 -9.78 -4.96
CA ARG A 85 2.81 -9.09 -5.77
C ARG A 85 2.33 -8.65 -7.15
N GLN A 86 1.58 -9.47 -7.86
CA GLN A 86 0.99 -9.27 -9.20
C GLN A 86 1.97 -8.63 -10.19
N ILE A 87 3.20 -9.16 -10.24
CA ILE A 87 4.18 -8.81 -11.27
C ILE A 87 3.81 -9.45 -12.61
N PHE A 88 4.41 -8.96 -13.68
CA PHE A 88 4.30 -9.59 -15.01
C PHE A 88 5.41 -10.64 -15.16
N PRO A 89 5.12 -11.94 -14.99
CA PRO A 89 6.16 -12.96 -14.86
C PRO A 89 6.97 -13.19 -16.14
N LYS A 90 6.39 -12.92 -17.31
CA LYS A 90 7.04 -13.07 -18.62
C LYS A 90 7.83 -11.83 -19.04
N LEU A 91 7.58 -10.67 -18.45
CA LEU A 91 8.31 -9.45 -18.71
C LEU A 91 9.62 -9.44 -17.91
N SER A 92 10.66 -8.80 -18.46
CA SER A 92 11.88 -8.54 -17.69
C SER A 92 11.60 -7.64 -16.48
N VAL A 93 12.52 -7.61 -15.50
CA VAL A 93 12.49 -6.65 -14.40
C VAL A 93 12.38 -5.22 -14.93
N ALA A 94 13.21 -4.85 -15.89
CA ALA A 94 13.18 -3.50 -16.48
C ALA A 94 11.82 -3.20 -17.14
N ASP A 95 11.22 -4.16 -17.85
CA ASP A 95 9.93 -3.95 -18.50
C ASP A 95 8.78 -3.88 -17.47
N ASN A 96 8.82 -4.67 -16.39
CA ASN A 96 7.90 -4.52 -15.26
C ASN A 96 7.93 -3.09 -14.70
N LEU A 97 9.13 -2.53 -14.49
CA LEU A 97 9.30 -1.16 -14.01
C LEU A 97 8.78 -0.14 -15.03
N ARG A 98 9.01 -0.34 -16.33
CA ARG A 98 8.51 0.54 -17.40
C ARG A 98 6.97 0.63 -17.42
N VAL A 99 6.26 -0.45 -17.11
CA VAL A 99 4.79 -0.42 -16.99
C VAL A 99 4.34 0.61 -15.94
N GLY A 100 5.05 0.73 -14.81
CA GLY A 100 4.74 1.72 -13.78
C GLY A 100 4.89 3.17 -14.26
N LEU A 101 5.72 3.44 -15.26
CA LEU A 101 5.91 4.79 -15.82
C LEU A 101 4.67 5.33 -16.54
N GLU A 102 3.72 4.50 -16.94
CA GLU A 102 2.50 4.95 -17.63
C GLU A 102 1.61 5.85 -16.74
N ALA A 103 1.79 5.78 -15.41
CA ALA A 103 1.09 6.65 -14.47
C ALA A 103 1.74 8.03 -14.29
N THR A 104 3.00 8.22 -14.75
CA THR A 104 3.75 9.49 -14.52
C THR A 104 3.13 10.69 -15.24
N ARG A 105 3.21 11.87 -14.61
CA ARG A 105 2.83 13.16 -15.17
C ARG A 105 3.81 14.26 -14.73
N PRO A 106 4.54 14.92 -15.63
CA PRO A 106 4.64 14.62 -17.08
C PRO A 106 5.22 13.22 -17.31
N ARG A 107 4.93 12.64 -18.49
CA ARG A 107 5.38 11.29 -18.83
C ARG A 107 6.90 11.22 -18.89
N ILE A 108 7.51 10.37 -18.07
CA ILE A 108 8.94 10.06 -18.11
C ILE A 108 9.18 8.75 -18.87
N LYS A 109 10.30 8.70 -19.60
CA LYS A 109 10.63 7.56 -20.47
C LYS A 109 11.68 6.61 -19.88
N ARG A 110 12.37 7.04 -18.83
CA ARG A 110 13.46 6.29 -18.20
C ARG A 110 13.11 5.96 -16.76
N ILE A 111 13.43 4.75 -16.34
CA ILE A 111 13.30 4.34 -14.95
C ILE A 111 14.21 5.23 -14.11
N PRO A 112 13.70 5.92 -13.09
CA PRO A 112 14.49 6.76 -12.21
C PRO A 112 15.58 5.96 -11.49
N LYS A 113 16.79 6.50 -11.42
CA LYS A 113 17.92 5.81 -10.80
C LYS A 113 17.66 5.44 -9.34
N HIS A 114 17.03 6.34 -8.56
CA HIS A 114 16.75 6.13 -7.14
C HIS A 114 15.94 4.83 -6.87
N VAL A 115 15.11 4.37 -7.82
CA VAL A 115 14.37 3.10 -7.68
C VAL A 115 15.34 1.90 -7.64
N TYR A 116 16.40 1.94 -8.43
CA TYR A 116 17.44 0.92 -8.39
C TYR A 116 18.39 1.10 -7.18
N ASP A 117 18.57 2.34 -6.72
CA ASP A 117 19.36 2.62 -5.51
C ASP A 117 18.65 2.06 -4.26
N MET A 118 17.31 2.13 -4.21
CA MET A 118 16.49 1.50 -3.16
C MET A 118 16.51 -0.04 -3.23
N PHE A 119 16.56 -0.60 -4.44
CA PHE A 119 16.51 -2.05 -4.67
C PHE A 119 17.64 -2.49 -5.62
N PRO A 120 18.92 -2.51 -5.19
CA PRO A 120 20.07 -2.81 -6.07
C PRO A 120 19.97 -4.16 -6.78
N ILE A 121 19.39 -5.16 -6.12
CA ILE A 121 19.19 -6.50 -6.69
C ILE A 121 18.37 -6.47 -7.99
N LEU A 122 17.50 -5.47 -8.18
CA LEU A 122 16.71 -5.32 -9.40
C LEU A 122 17.55 -4.83 -10.56
N TRP A 123 18.59 -4.02 -10.31
CA TRP A 123 19.53 -3.61 -11.34
C TRP A 123 20.34 -4.80 -11.86
N ASP A 124 20.85 -5.63 -10.95
CA ASP A 124 21.65 -6.81 -11.31
C ASP A 124 20.83 -7.81 -12.13
N ASN A 125 19.54 -7.90 -11.87
CA ASN A 125 18.60 -8.80 -12.54
C ASN A 125 17.72 -8.11 -13.60
N ARG A 126 18.04 -6.89 -14.06
CA ARG A 126 17.16 -6.06 -14.90
C ARG A 126 16.69 -6.70 -16.22
N GLN A 127 17.47 -7.62 -16.76
CA GLN A 127 17.14 -8.35 -17.99
C GLN A 127 16.41 -9.68 -17.73
N ARG A 128 16.36 -10.12 -16.48
CA ARG A 128 15.77 -11.40 -16.11
C ARG A 128 14.25 -11.33 -16.09
N PRO A 129 13.52 -12.36 -16.56
CA PRO A 129 12.08 -12.44 -16.42
C PRO A 129 11.64 -12.37 -14.95
N GLY A 130 10.62 -11.59 -14.65
CA GLY A 130 10.13 -11.41 -13.28
C GLY A 130 9.72 -12.73 -12.60
N GLY A 131 9.16 -13.67 -13.36
CA GLY A 131 8.77 -14.99 -12.84
C GLY A 131 9.93 -15.87 -12.38
N ASN A 132 11.16 -15.57 -12.80
CA ASN A 132 12.37 -16.30 -12.39
C ASN A 132 13.05 -15.70 -11.14
N LEU A 133 12.48 -14.68 -10.54
CA LEU A 133 12.94 -14.07 -9.30
C LEU A 133 12.46 -14.87 -8.09
N SER A 134 13.19 -14.80 -6.97
CA SER A 134 12.69 -15.30 -5.68
C SER A 134 11.48 -14.49 -5.21
N GLY A 135 10.71 -15.04 -4.27
CA GLY A 135 9.54 -14.35 -3.73
C GLY A 135 9.84 -12.96 -3.18
N GLY A 136 10.91 -12.81 -2.42
CA GLY A 136 11.34 -11.51 -1.89
C GLY A 136 11.79 -10.53 -2.98
N MET A 137 12.48 -11.00 -4.03
CA MET A 137 12.83 -10.16 -5.18
C MET A 137 11.61 -9.72 -5.98
N GLN A 138 10.61 -10.59 -6.11
CA GLN A 138 9.34 -10.24 -6.77
C GLN A 138 8.58 -9.17 -5.98
N GLN A 139 8.62 -9.22 -4.65
CA GLN A 139 8.02 -8.20 -3.79
C GLN A 139 8.73 -6.85 -3.94
N GLN A 140 10.07 -6.85 -3.90
CA GLN A 140 10.86 -5.65 -4.19
C GLN A 140 10.52 -5.07 -5.57
N LEU A 141 10.37 -5.94 -6.59
CA LEU A 141 9.95 -5.52 -7.92
C LEU A 141 8.54 -4.91 -7.95
N ALA A 142 7.58 -5.47 -7.21
CA ALA A 142 6.23 -4.94 -7.13
C ALA A 142 6.20 -3.55 -6.48
N ILE A 143 6.95 -3.35 -5.38
CA ILE A 143 7.10 -2.06 -4.71
C ILE A 143 7.83 -1.07 -5.64
N ALA A 144 8.97 -1.45 -6.20
CA ALA A 144 9.73 -0.62 -7.13
C ALA A 144 8.88 -0.16 -8.33
N ARG A 145 8.04 -1.05 -8.90
CA ARG A 145 7.11 -0.72 -9.99
C ARG A 145 6.08 0.34 -9.58
N ALA A 146 5.61 0.33 -8.35
CA ALA A 146 4.73 1.37 -7.83
C ALA A 146 5.48 2.70 -7.67
N LEU A 147 6.73 2.67 -7.18
CA LEU A 147 7.53 3.85 -6.90
C LEU A 147 8.05 4.59 -8.14
N VAL A 148 8.19 3.93 -9.29
CA VAL A 148 8.63 4.61 -10.54
C VAL A 148 7.70 5.74 -10.96
N SER A 149 6.43 5.71 -10.55
CA SER A 149 5.47 6.78 -10.81
C SER A 149 5.61 7.99 -9.89
N LYS A 150 6.48 7.94 -8.88
CA LYS A 150 6.64 8.95 -7.82
C LYS A 150 5.31 9.29 -7.15
N PRO A 151 4.63 8.31 -6.54
CA PRO A 151 3.35 8.54 -5.91
C PRO A 151 3.50 9.41 -4.66
N SER A 152 2.47 10.22 -4.35
CA SER A 152 2.38 10.91 -3.06
C SER A 152 1.74 10.02 -1.98
N VAL A 153 1.00 8.98 -2.41
CA VAL A 153 0.35 8.00 -1.53
C VAL A 153 0.66 6.59 -2.04
N LEU A 154 1.30 5.78 -1.23
CA LEU A 154 1.61 4.37 -1.50
C LEU A 154 0.72 3.46 -0.64
N LEU A 155 -0.06 2.61 -1.29
CA LEU A 155 -0.91 1.59 -0.66
C LEU A 155 -0.23 0.23 -0.78
N LEU A 156 -0.07 -0.48 0.34
CA LEU A 156 0.58 -1.79 0.40
C LEU A 156 -0.36 -2.80 1.06
N ASP A 157 -0.62 -3.91 0.38
CA ASP A 157 -1.50 -4.98 0.85
C ASP A 157 -0.68 -6.22 1.22
N GLU A 158 -0.45 -6.44 2.51
CA GLU A 158 0.33 -7.54 3.11
C GLU A 158 1.69 -7.76 2.44
N PRO A 159 2.57 -6.72 2.40
CA PRO A 159 3.83 -6.79 1.66
C PRO A 159 4.86 -7.75 2.26
N THR A 160 4.67 -8.21 3.50
CA THR A 160 5.62 -9.12 4.20
C THR A 160 5.26 -10.60 4.03
N GLU A 161 4.09 -10.92 3.46
CA GLU A 161 3.59 -12.28 3.36
C GLU A 161 4.52 -13.20 2.55
N GLY A 162 4.96 -14.30 3.18
CA GLY A 162 5.79 -15.33 2.55
C GLY A 162 7.18 -14.85 2.11
N ILE A 163 7.78 -13.92 2.86
CA ILE A 163 9.07 -13.32 2.57
C ILE A 163 10.06 -13.59 3.71
N GLN A 164 11.34 -13.66 3.38
CA GLN A 164 12.42 -13.86 4.34
C GLN A 164 12.62 -12.61 5.23
N PRO A 165 13.00 -12.78 6.53
CA PRO A 165 13.12 -11.68 7.47
C PRO A 165 14.06 -10.54 7.03
N ASN A 166 15.19 -10.86 6.40
CA ASN A 166 16.12 -9.85 5.90
C ASN A 166 15.53 -8.96 4.79
N ILE A 167 14.62 -9.51 3.97
CA ILE A 167 13.92 -8.73 2.95
C ILE A 167 12.80 -7.91 3.57
N ILE A 168 12.11 -8.44 4.58
CA ILE A 168 11.10 -7.71 5.35
C ILE A 168 11.74 -6.47 5.97
N GLN A 169 12.90 -6.63 6.65
CA GLN A 169 13.67 -5.54 7.24
C GLN A 169 14.02 -4.47 6.20
N HIS A 170 14.58 -4.88 5.06
CA HIS A 170 14.93 -3.96 3.98
C HIS A 170 13.72 -3.21 3.42
N ILE A 171 12.56 -3.88 3.27
CA ILE A 171 11.31 -3.20 2.86
C ILE A 171 10.92 -2.14 3.89
N GLY A 172 10.99 -2.45 5.18
CA GLY A 172 10.72 -1.49 6.26
C GLY A 172 11.62 -0.26 6.19
N GLU A 173 12.93 -0.46 6.02
CA GLU A 173 13.92 0.62 5.86
C GLU A 173 13.62 1.50 4.64
N VAL A 174 13.24 0.90 3.51
CA VAL A 174 12.81 1.65 2.32
C VAL A 174 11.55 2.48 2.63
N LEU A 175 10.55 1.93 3.32
CA LEU A 175 9.35 2.68 3.70
C LEU A 175 9.70 3.86 4.62
N GLN A 176 10.62 3.69 5.57
CA GLN A 176 11.10 4.77 6.44
C GLN A 176 11.82 5.87 5.64
N SER A 177 12.69 5.51 4.68
CA SER A 177 13.32 6.50 3.79
C SER A 177 12.28 7.29 2.99
N LEU A 178 11.28 6.62 2.42
CA LEU A 178 10.21 7.29 1.65
C LEU A 178 9.40 8.29 2.48
N VAL A 179 9.06 7.97 3.72
CA VAL A 179 8.31 8.89 4.58
C VAL A 179 9.17 10.01 5.11
N ASN A 180 10.42 9.75 5.48
CA ASN A 180 11.31 10.75 6.08
C ASN A 180 11.91 11.72 5.04
N GLU A 181 12.29 11.22 3.86
CA GLU A 181 13.00 11.99 2.86
C GLU A 181 12.07 12.56 1.77
N GLU A 182 11.03 11.82 1.38
CA GLU A 182 10.10 12.21 0.32
C GLU A 182 8.75 12.72 0.84
N ASN A 183 8.53 12.72 2.17
CA ASN A 183 7.27 13.11 2.82
C ASN A 183 6.06 12.32 2.26
N MET A 184 6.29 11.05 1.88
CA MET A 184 5.28 10.19 1.30
C MET A 184 4.25 9.78 2.35
N THR A 185 2.97 9.69 1.96
CA THR A 185 1.94 9.02 2.76
C THR A 185 1.96 7.53 2.44
N VAL A 186 2.20 6.67 3.43
CA VAL A 186 2.17 5.21 3.26
C VAL A 186 0.99 4.63 4.03
N VAL A 187 0.17 3.82 3.34
CA VAL A 187 -0.91 3.03 3.95
C VAL A 187 -0.54 1.57 3.84
N LEU A 188 -0.34 0.93 4.98
CA LEU A 188 0.14 -0.43 5.11
C LEU A 188 -0.95 -1.31 5.70
N VAL A 189 -1.51 -2.23 4.91
CA VAL A 189 -2.34 -3.32 5.43
C VAL A 189 -1.43 -4.45 5.84
N GLU A 190 -1.46 -4.85 7.11
CA GLU A 190 -0.58 -5.88 7.67
C GLU A 190 -1.24 -6.66 8.81
N GLN A 191 -0.72 -7.89 9.01
CA GLN A 191 -1.04 -8.76 10.15
C GLN A 191 0.21 -9.07 10.99
N TYR A 192 1.39 -8.84 10.44
CA TYR A 192 2.67 -9.05 11.12
C TYR A 192 2.94 -7.88 12.07
N LEU A 193 2.53 -8.03 13.33
CA LEU A 193 2.52 -6.95 14.32
C LEU A 193 3.92 -6.42 14.67
N ASP A 194 4.94 -7.26 14.62
CA ASP A 194 6.32 -6.80 14.88
C ASP A 194 6.74 -5.79 13.81
N PHE A 195 6.42 -6.04 12.54
CA PHE A 195 6.65 -5.09 11.45
C PHE A 195 5.87 -3.79 11.63
N VAL A 196 4.60 -3.89 12.06
CA VAL A 196 3.76 -2.73 12.36
C VAL A 196 4.36 -1.89 13.49
N LYS A 197 4.83 -2.52 14.57
CA LYS A 197 5.44 -1.82 15.71
C LYS A 197 6.79 -1.19 15.37
N GLU A 198 7.57 -1.84 14.52
CA GLU A 198 8.91 -1.36 14.14
C GLU A 198 8.86 -0.23 13.11
N PHE A 199 7.98 -0.32 12.10
CA PHE A 199 7.97 0.59 10.96
C PHE A 199 6.70 1.45 10.83
N GLY A 200 5.65 1.18 11.61
CA GLY A 200 4.42 1.96 11.61
C GLY A 200 4.53 3.20 12.52
N HIS A 201 3.77 4.24 12.19
CA HIS A 201 3.62 5.45 13.02
C HIS A 201 2.22 5.51 13.63
N ASP A 202 1.20 5.27 12.83
CA ASP A 202 -0.21 5.27 13.24
C ASP A 202 -0.84 3.93 12.90
N PHE A 203 -1.90 3.58 13.64
CA PHE A 203 -2.70 2.40 13.30
C PHE A 203 -4.20 2.70 13.28
N TYR A 204 -4.91 1.93 12.47
CA TYR A 204 -6.35 1.74 12.48
C TYR A 204 -6.65 0.25 12.62
N ILE A 205 -7.44 -0.16 13.62
CA ILE A 205 -7.92 -1.53 13.74
C ILE A 205 -9.24 -1.66 12.99
N MET A 206 -9.29 -2.57 12.02
CA MET A 206 -10.50 -2.93 11.28
C MET A 206 -11.11 -4.21 11.84
N ASN A 207 -12.41 -4.16 12.12
CA ASN A 207 -13.22 -5.32 12.46
C ASN A 207 -14.57 -5.23 11.74
N ARG A 208 -14.99 -6.30 11.08
CA ARG A 208 -16.26 -6.41 10.34
C ARG A 208 -16.58 -5.17 9.50
N GLY A 209 -15.60 -4.69 8.74
CA GLY A 209 -15.76 -3.55 7.84
C GLY A 209 -15.86 -2.19 8.51
N ARG A 210 -15.53 -2.07 9.80
CA ARG A 210 -15.51 -0.81 10.56
C ARG A 210 -14.15 -0.56 11.17
N ILE A 211 -13.80 0.70 11.40
CA ILE A 211 -12.69 1.06 12.29
C ILE A 211 -13.20 1.02 13.71
N THR A 212 -12.53 0.23 14.56
CA THR A 212 -12.91 0.00 15.96
C THR A 212 -11.95 0.66 16.96
N ALA A 213 -10.71 0.90 16.55
CA ALA A 213 -9.72 1.63 17.32
C ALA A 213 -8.70 2.28 16.39
N ASN A 214 -8.04 3.33 16.84
CA ASN A 214 -6.92 3.99 16.17
C ASN A 214 -6.02 4.69 17.19
N GLY A 215 -4.80 4.95 16.82
CA GLY A 215 -3.80 5.64 17.67
C GLY A 215 -2.42 5.60 17.05
N GLU A 216 -1.41 5.98 17.83
CA GLU A 216 -0.01 5.78 17.45
C GLU A 216 0.41 4.33 17.71
N THR A 217 1.35 3.80 16.91
CA THR A 217 1.79 2.40 17.05
C THR A 217 2.43 2.09 18.40
N THR A 218 2.93 3.12 19.11
CA THR A 218 3.39 3.05 20.50
C THR A 218 2.29 2.65 21.47
N ASP A 219 1.02 2.93 21.16
CA ASP A 219 -0.15 2.62 21.99
C ASP A 219 -0.70 1.20 21.74
N LEU A 220 -0.11 0.44 20.80
CA LEU A 220 -0.48 -0.93 20.49
C LEU A 220 -0.07 -1.89 21.63
N THR A 221 -0.89 -1.94 22.69
CA THR A 221 -0.70 -2.84 23.82
C THR A 221 -1.10 -4.28 23.50
N GLN A 222 -0.61 -5.24 24.28
CA GLN A 222 -1.03 -6.65 24.17
C GLN A 222 -2.53 -6.84 24.42
N GLU A 223 -3.11 -6.04 25.30
CA GLU A 223 -4.54 -6.05 25.63
C GLU A 223 -5.37 -5.63 24.38
N LEU A 224 -5.01 -4.52 23.76
CA LEU A 224 -5.66 -4.01 22.55
C LEU A 224 -5.54 -5.01 21.38
N ILE A 225 -4.39 -5.68 21.25
CA ILE A 225 -4.18 -6.75 20.29
C ILE A 225 -5.08 -7.94 20.57
N SER A 226 -5.18 -8.37 21.84
CA SER A 226 -6.02 -9.52 22.22
C SER A 226 -7.51 -9.24 22.00
N ASP A 227 -7.99 -8.04 22.31
CA ASP A 227 -9.40 -7.67 22.21
C ASP A 227 -9.91 -7.63 20.76
N TYR A 228 -9.07 -7.19 19.84
CA TYR A 228 -9.48 -6.98 18.44
C TYR A 228 -8.92 -7.97 17.44
N LEU A 229 -7.82 -8.66 17.76
CA LEU A 229 -7.10 -9.54 16.83
C LEU A 229 -7.05 -11.01 17.29
N SER A 230 -7.25 -11.32 18.58
CA SER A 230 -7.37 -12.71 19.07
C SER A 230 -8.71 -13.34 18.72
N VAL A 231 -8.74 -14.66 18.69
CA VAL A 231 -9.92 -15.49 18.35
C VAL A 231 -10.91 -15.51 19.51
#